data_a772905e85def9b446ebe9bffc18df7e
#
_entry.id   a772905e85def9b446ebe9bffc18df7e
#
_cell.length_a   1.000
_cell.length_b   1.000
_cell.length_c   1.000
_cell.angle_alpha   90.00
_cell.angle_beta   90.00
_cell.angle_gamma   90.00
#
_symmetry.space_group_name_H-M   'P 1'
#
loop_
_entity.id
_entity.type
_entity.pdbx_description
1 polymer ?
#
loop_
_entity_poly.entity_id
_entity_poly.type
_entity_poly.pdbx_seq_one_letter_code
_entity_poly.pdbx_strand_id
1 'polypeptide(L)'
;NSRGMEPDDEMWDKMWKIHGMAHVWAARAVVEPMIARGGGYFIITASAAGLLNIVESAAYAVTKHAAVAFAEWLSIAYGRRGLGVSCLCPQAVRTGMVPGDGGSAGGDGILSAEVVADEIVKVMADEKFLVLPHPEVLTYLRGKTADYDRWLGGMQKLFLKSQSTPG
;
A
#
# COMPACT_ATOMS: atom_id res chain seq x y z
N ASN A 1 -3.64 -13.99 14.10
CA ASN A 1 -3.78 -12.66 14.69
C ASN A 1 -2.51 -11.88 14.44
N SER A 2 -2.55 -10.92 13.51
CA SER A 2 -1.38 -10.11 13.13
C SER A 2 -1.31 -8.77 13.88
N ARG A 3 -1.95 -8.67 15.04
CA ARG A 3 -2.02 -7.41 15.80
C ARG A 3 -0.73 -7.13 16.56
N GLY A 4 -0.26 -5.89 16.49
CA GLY A 4 0.92 -5.43 17.22
C GLY A 4 2.24 -6.06 16.75
N MET A 5 3.09 -6.42 17.69
CA MET A 5 4.35 -7.15 17.50
C MET A 5 4.23 -8.66 17.71
N GLU A 6 3.04 -9.13 18.03
CA GLU A 6 2.77 -10.52 18.40
C GLU A 6 2.81 -11.58 17.29
N PRO A 7 2.76 -11.25 15.96
CA PRO A 7 2.98 -12.27 14.96
C PRO A 7 4.35 -12.91 15.16
N ASP A 8 4.38 -14.26 15.15
CA ASP A 8 5.62 -15.02 15.13
C ASP A 8 6.41 -14.82 13.83
N ASP A 9 7.63 -15.31 13.79
CA ASP A 9 8.51 -15.17 12.62
C ASP A 9 7.90 -15.82 11.37
N GLU A 10 7.10 -16.87 11.52
CA GLU A 10 6.44 -17.52 10.39
C GLU A 10 5.41 -16.58 9.73
N MET A 11 4.64 -15.85 10.51
CA MET A 11 3.70 -14.86 9.99
C MET A 11 4.42 -13.67 9.34
N TRP A 12 5.52 -13.19 9.93
CA TRP A 12 6.38 -12.17 9.32
C TRP A 12 6.91 -12.61 7.97
N ASP A 13 7.45 -13.82 7.89
CA ASP A 13 7.95 -14.44 6.66
C ASP A 13 6.84 -14.57 5.61
N LYS A 14 5.66 -15.02 6.02
CA LYS A 14 4.50 -15.15 5.12
C LYS A 14 4.08 -13.80 4.56
N MET A 15 3.95 -12.77 5.41
CA MET A 15 3.60 -11.42 4.95
C MET A 15 4.66 -10.86 4.02
N TRP A 16 5.96 -11.05 4.33
CA TRP A 16 7.06 -10.63 3.48
C TRP A 16 7.00 -11.28 2.09
N LYS A 17 6.74 -12.60 2.04
CA LYS A 17 6.60 -13.32 0.79
C LYS A 17 5.43 -12.82 -0.04
N ILE A 18 4.28 -12.58 0.59
CA ILE A 18 3.04 -12.17 -0.12
C ILE A 18 3.10 -10.69 -0.54
N HIS A 19 3.49 -9.78 0.36
CA HIS A 19 3.41 -8.34 0.10
C HIS A 19 4.67 -7.76 -0.54
N GLY A 20 5.83 -8.40 -0.36
CA GLY A 20 7.11 -7.95 -0.90
C GLY A 20 7.59 -8.83 -2.04
N MET A 21 7.98 -10.07 -1.71
CA MET A 21 8.66 -10.96 -2.66
C MET A 21 7.81 -11.37 -3.86
N ALA A 22 6.49 -11.46 -3.71
CA ALA A 22 5.60 -11.77 -4.83
C ALA A 22 5.73 -10.75 -5.97
N HIS A 23 5.85 -9.46 -5.64
CA HIS A 23 6.08 -8.40 -6.62
C HIS A 23 7.46 -8.52 -7.28
N VAL A 24 8.50 -8.87 -6.50
CA VAL A 24 9.86 -9.10 -7.02
C VAL A 24 9.88 -10.28 -7.98
N TRP A 25 9.23 -11.40 -7.62
CA TRP A 25 9.17 -12.58 -8.49
C TRP A 25 8.39 -12.30 -9.78
N ALA A 26 7.25 -11.60 -9.68
CA ALA A 26 6.50 -11.18 -10.85
C ALA A 26 7.33 -10.27 -11.76
N ALA A 27 7.97 -9.24 -11.21
CA ALA A 27 8.80 -8.33 -11.99
C ALA A 27 9.95 -9.05 -12.70
N ARG A 28 10.66 -9.96 -12.02
CA ARG A 28 11.72 -10.80 -12.64
C ARG A 28 11.21 -11.60 -13.83
N ALA A 29 9.98 -12.06 -13.77
CA ALA A 29 9.40 -12.87 -14.85
C ALA A 29 8.97 -12.06 -16.07
N VAL A 30 8.51 -10.78 -15.88
CA VAL A 30 7.80 -10.06 -16.94
C VAL A 30 8.46 -8.78 -17.43
N VAL A 31 9.31 -8.11 -16.62
CA VAL A 31 9.81 -6.76 -16.95
C VAL A 31 10.68 -6.76 -18.22
N GLU A 32 11.69 -7.61 -18.28
CA GLU A 32 12.56 -7.67 -19.48
C GLU A 32 11.79 -8.15 -20.73
N PRO A 33 10.93 -9.18 -20.69
CA PRO A 33 10.04 -9.49 -21.80
C PRO A 33 9.11 -8.35 -22.23
N MET A 34 8.58 -7.55 -21.29
CA MET A 34 7.77 -6.37 -21.62
C MET A 34 8.59 -5.33 -22.41
N ILE A 35 9.77 -5.00 -21.91
CA ILE A 35 10.66 -4.05 -22.55
C ILE A 35 11.09 -4.52 -23.95
N ALA A 36 11.43 -5.80 -24.10
CA ALA A 36 11.84 -6.39 -25.37
C ALA A 36 10.77 -6.30 -26.47
N ARG A 37 9.48 -6.26 -26.10
CA ARG A 37 8.36 -6.10 -27.06
C ARG A 37 7.88 -4.65 -27.22
N GLY A 38 8.65 -3.67 -26.74
CA GLY A 38 8.37 -2.24 -26.90
C GLY A 38 7.74 -1.56 -25.70
N GLY A 39 7.63 -2.26 -24.56
CA GLY A 39 7.12 -1.70 -23.30
C GLY A 39 6.03 -2.53 -22.65
N GLY A 40 5.56 -2.07 -21.52
CA GLY A 40 4.51 -2.71 -20.74
C GLY A 40 4.09 -1.89 -19.53
N TYR A 41 3.13 -2.41 -18.76
CA TYR A 41 2.62 -1.73 -17.59
C TYR A 41 2.61 -2.67 -16.38
N PHE A 42 3.12 -2.21 -15.24
CA PHE A 42 3.21 -2.98 -14.01
C PHE A 42 2.50 -2.26 -12.87
N ILE A 43 1.48 -2.90 -12.29
CA ILE A 43 0.72 -2.34 -11.17
C ILE A 43 1.08 -3.09 -9.89
N ILE A 44 1.46 -2.37 -8.85
CA ILE A 44 1.71 -2.93 -7.52
C ILE A 44 0.59 -2.50 -6.58
N THR A 45 -0.14 -3.48 -6.03
CA THR A 45 -1.13 -3.23 -4.98
C THR A 45 -0.44 -3.17 -3.61
N ALA A 46 -0.09 -1.95 -3.21
CA ALA A 46 0.44 -1.68 -1.87
C ALA A 46 -0.71 -1.42 -0.87
N SER A 47 -0.72 -0.28 -0.21
CA SER A 47 -1.75 0.21 0.72
C SER A 47 -1.40 1.64 1.14
N ALA A 48 -2.36 2.41 1.60
CA ALA A 48 -2.11 3.65 2.34
C ALA A 48 -1.19 3.41 3.56
N ALA A 49 -1.26 2.21 4.17
CA ALA A 49 -0.34 1.79 5.23
C ALA A 49 1.14 1.76 4.80
N GLY A 50 1.42 1.61 3.50
CA GLY A 50 2.78 1.68 2.94
C GLY A 50 3.31 3.11 2.81
N LEU A 51 2.47 4.11 2.98
CA LEU A 51 2.82 5.53 2.98
C LEU A 51 2.72 6.14 4.39
N LEU A 52 1.67 5.79 5.12
CA LEU A 52 1.27 6.43 6.37
C LEU A 52 1.61 5.61 7.61
N ASN A 53 1.80 4.30 7.50
CA ASN A 53 1.77 3.34 8.58
C ASN A 53 0.34 2.91 8.95
N ILE A 54 0.21 1.94 9.86
CA ILE A 54 -1.05 1.46 10.44
C ILE A 54 -0.80 1.00 11.88
N VAL A 55 -1.77 1.20 12.77
CA VAL A 55 -1.57 0.92 14.20
C VAL A 55 -1.83 -0.54 14.58
N GLU A 56 -2.54 -1.29 13.74
CA GLU A 56 -2.97 -2.65 14.05
C GLU A 56 -1.88 -3.70 13.82
N SER A 57 -0.91 -3.46 12.90
CA SER A 57 0.06 -4.49 12.51
C SER A 57 1.38 -3.91 12.00
N ALA A 58 2.45 -4.12 12.75
CA ALA A 58 3.80 -3.74 12.34
C ALA A 58 4.25 -4.50 11.07
N ALA A 59 4.00 -5.81 11.00
CA ALA A 59 4.37 -6.63 9.85
C ALA A 59 3.67 -6.18 8.56
N TYR A 60 2.39 -5.81 8.64
CA TYR A 60 1.67 -5.26 7.51
C TYR A 60 2.25 -3.91 7.07
N ALA A 61 2.47 -2.99 8.01
CA ALA A 61 3.05 -1.68 7.70
C ALA A 61 4.40 -1.80 7.01
N VAL A 62 5.32 -2.58 7.59
CA VAL A 62 6.68 -2.77 7.07
C VAL A 62 6.65 -3.37 5.65
N THR A 63 5.86 -4.42 5.45
CA THR A 63 5.80 -5.10 4.16
C THR A 63 5.11 -4.26 3.09
N LYS A 64 4.14 -3.43 3.44
CA LYS A 64 3.50 -2.48 2.50
C LYS A 64 4.38 -1.28 2.17
N HIS A 65 5.23 -0.80 3.09
CA HIS A 65 6.29 0.17 2.78
C HIS A 65 7.31 -0.42 1.79
N ALA A 66 7.69 -1.69 1.99
CA ALA A 66 8.58 -2.38 1.04
C ALA A 66 7.97 -2.51 -0.36
N ALA A 67 6.65 -2.75 -0.47
CA ALA A 67 5.95 -2.79 -1.75
C ALA A 67 5.97 -1.42 -2.46
N VAL A 68 5.76 -0.32 -1.72
CA VAL A 68 5.87 1.05 -2.27
C VAL A 68 7.28 1.33 -2.75
N ALA A 69 8.30 1.07 -1.91
CA ALA A 69 9.69 1.30 -2.26
C ALA A 69 10.11 0.47 -3.50
N PHE A 70 9.62 -0.77 -3.63
CA PHE A 70 9.88 -1.59 -4.80
C PHE A 70 9.21 -1.05 -6.07
N ALA A 71 7.97 -0.53 -5.97
CA ALA A 71 7.29 0.13 -7.08
C ALA A 71 8.07 1.37 -7.56
N GLU A 72 8.52 2.21 -6.62
CA GLU A 72 9.36 3.38 -6.92
C GLU A 72 10.64 2.97 -7.63
N TRP A 73 11.32 1.95 -7.10
CA TRP A 73 12.55 1.45 -7.71
C TRP A 73 12.33 0.93 -9.13
N LEU A 74 11.27 0.18 -9.40
CA LEU A 74 10.91 -0.26 -10.74
C LEU A 74 10.70 0.92 -11.70
N SER A 75 9.96 1.94 -11.27
CA SER A 75 9.72 3.14 -12.05
C SER A 75 11.02 3.90 -12.35
N ILE A 76 11.91 4.03 -11.37
CA ILE A 76 13.22 4.67 -11.53
C ILE A 76 14.11 3.89 -12.49
N ALA A 77 14.19 2.58 -12.33
CA ALA A 77 15.13 1.73 -13.07
C ALA A 77 14.69 1.47 -14.52
N TYR A 78 13.38 1.33 -14.77
CA TYR A 78 12.85 0.86 -16.04
C TYR A 78 11.90 1.83 -16.75
N GLY A 79 11.48 2.92 -16.12
CA GLY A 79 10.53 3.85 -16.72
C GLY A 79 11.02 4.41 -18.07
N ARG A 80 12.29 4.82 -18.16
CA ARG A 80 12.89 5.29 -19.43
C ARG A 80 13.11 4.19 -20.46
N ARG A 81 12.92 2.93 -20.09
CA ARG A 81 12.99 1.76 -20.99
C ARG A 81 11.60 1.33 -21.48
N GLY A 82 10.54 2.12 -21.20
CA GLY A 82 9.19 1.86 -21.66
C GLY A 82 8.32 1.04 -20.68
N LEU A 83 8.72 0.90 -19.41
CA LEU A 83 7.89 0.28 -18.38
C LEU A 83 7.06 1.35 -17.66
N GLY A 84 5.74 1.38 -17.87
CA GLY A 84 4.81 2.11 -17.01
C GLY A 84 4.68 1.41 -15.66
N VAL A 85 4.67 2.16 -14.56
CA VAL A 85 4.49 1.60 -13.21
C VAL A 85 3.51 2.44 -12.42
N SER A 86 2.50 1.79 -11.83
CA SER A 86 1.60 2.41 -10.84
C SER A 86 1.64 1.67 -9.52
N CYS A 87 1.57 2.43 -8.44
CA CYS A 87 1.48 1.94 -7.07
C CYS A 87 0.11 2.29 -6.48
N LEU A 88 -0.75 1.29 -6.33
CA LEU A 88 -2.08 1.43 -5.75
C LEU A 88 -2.00 1.42 -4.23
N CYS A 89 -2.40 2.52 -3.60
CA CYS A 89 -2.35 2.72 -2.16
C CYS A 89 -3.72 3.06 -1.56
N PRO A 90 -4.68 2.12 -1.53
CA PRO A 90 -5.99 2.35 -0.95
C PRO A 90 -5.95 2.31 0.59
N GLN A 91 -6.94 2.93 1.23
CA GLN A 91 -7.34 2.63 2.59
C GLN A 91 -8.28 1.41 2.62
N ALA A 92 -9.37 1.44 3.39
CA ALA A 92 -10.29 0.32 3.49
C ALA A 92 -11.07 0.08 2.18
N VAL A 93 -11.00 -1.14 1.68
CA VAL A 93 -11.77 -1.62 0.52
C VAL A 93 -12.57 -2.82 0.95
N ARG A 94 -13.85 -2.86 0.59
CA ARG A 94 -14.77 -3.96 0.92
C ARG A 94 -14.32 -5.25 0.25
N THR A 95 -13.64 -6.08 1.02
CA THR A 95 -13.10 -7.39 0.63
C THR A 95 -13.22 -8.35 1.81
N GLY A 96 -12.96 -9.63 1.61
CA GLY A 96 -12.91 -10.61 2.70
C GLY A 96 -11.79 -10.38 3.73
N MET A 97 -10.86 -9.44 3.47
CA MET A 97 -9.77 -9.10 4.39
C MET A 97 -10.11 -7.98 5.38
N VAL A 98 -11.12 -7.15 5.07
CA VAL A 98 -11.42 -5.94 5.83
C VAL A 98 -12.60 -6.24 6.76
N PRO A 99 -12.46 -6.12 8.10
CA PRO A 99 -13.58 -6.21 9.03
C PRO A 99 -14.63 -5.13 8.75
N GLY A 100 -15.85 -5.33 9.22
CA GLY A 100 -17.02 -4.55 8.85
C GLY A 100 -16.91 -3.03 8.90
N ASP A 101 -16.12 -2.47 9.85
CA ASP A 101 -15.88 -1.04 10.03
C ASP A 101 -14.58 -0.52 9.38
N GLY A 102 -13.75 -1.42 8.82
CA GLY A 102 -12.48 -1.06 8.20
C GLY A 102 -11.34 -0.74 9.17
N GLY A 103 -11.55 -0.82 10.48
CA GLY A 103 -10.56 -0.47 11.49
C GLY A 103 -10.04 0.96 11.34
N SER A 104 -8.75 1.20 11.62
CA SER A 104 -8.16 2.55 11.48
C SER A 104 -8.15 3.06 10.03
N ALA A 105 -8.23 2.16 9.06
CA ALA A 105 -8.29 2.52 7.63
C ALA A 105 -9.71 2.86 7.15
N GLY A 106 -10.76 2.62 7.95
CA GLY A 106 -12.16 2.90 7.60
C GLY A 106 -12.63 4.33 7.85
N GLY A 107 -11.78 5.17 8.44
CA GLY A 107 -12.15 6.53 8.88
C GLY A 107 -12.64 7.46 7.76
N ASP A 108 -12.12 7.29 6.55
CA ASP A 108 -12.52 8.06 5.36
C ASP A 108 -13.51 7.31 4.47
N GLY A 109 -14.09 6.24 4.98
CA GLY A 109 -15.05 5.38 4.29
C GLY A 109 -14.44 4.09 3.76
N ILE A 110 -15.32 3.18 3.34
CA ILE A 110 -14.95 1.89 2.77
C ILE A 110 -15.40 1.86 1.32
N LEU A 111 -14.45 1.85 0.39
CA LEU A 111 -14.75 1.77 -1.04
C LEU A 111 -15.09 0.35 -1.46
N SER A 112 -15.85 0.20 -2.55
CA SER A 112 -16.00 -1.10 -3.19
C SER A 112 -14.79 -1.44 -4.06
N ALA A 113 -14.59 -2.72 -4.33
CA ALA A 113 -13.48 -3.17 -5.18
C ALA A 113 -13.62 -2.64 -6.62
N GLU A 114 -14.85 -2.49 -7.10
CA GLU A 114 -15.17 -1.97 -8.43
C GLU A 114 -14.72 -0.51 -8.58
N VAL A 115 -15.02 0.35 -7.58
CA VAL A 115 -14.59 1.75 -7.57
C VAL A 115 -13.06 1.85 -7.64
N VAL A 116 -12.36 1.01 -6.89
CA VAL A 116 -10.89 0.99 -6.90
C VAL A 116 -10.35 0.49 -8.24
N ALA A 117 -10.99 -0.50 -8.86
CA ALA A 117 -10.60 -1.01 -10.17
C ALA A 117 -10.81 0.04 -11.28
N ASP A 118 -11.93 0.75 -11.25
CA ASP A 118 -12.22 1.84 -12.21
C ASP A 118 -11.19 2.98 -12.08
N GLU A 119 -10.76 3.30 -10.86
CA GLU A 119 -9.75 4.32 -10.64
C GLU A 119 -8.38 3.89 -11.21
N ILE A 120 -7.99 2.63 -11.06
CA ILE A 120 -6.78 2.09 -11.67
C ILE A 120 -6.80 2.24 -13.19
N VAL A 121 -7.92 1.88 -13.84
CA VAL A 121 -8.02 1.97 -15.31
C VAL A 121 -7.84 3.40 -15.80
N LYS A 122 -8.42 4.39 -15.10
CA LYS A 122 -8.24 5.82 -15.41
C LYS A 122 -6.78 6.25 -15.25
N VAL A 123 -6.18 5.87 -14.12
CA VAL A 123 -4.81 6.28 -13.81
C VAL A 123 -3.78 5.64 -14.76
N MET A 124 -4.03 4.43 -15.23
CA MET A 124 -3.20 3.78 -16.26
C MET A 124 -3.19 4.59 -17.56
N ALA A 125 -4.33 5.15 -17.97
CA ALA A 125 -4.41 6.00 -19.17
C ALA A 125 -3.60 7.29 -19.04
N ASP A 126 -3.48 7.81 -17.81
CA ASP A 126 -2.69 9.01 -17.48
C ASP A 126 -1.22 8.68 -17.13
N GLU A 127 -0.84 7.41 -17.07
CA GLU A 127 0.48 6.91 -16.66
C GLU A 127 0.97 7.45 -15.31
N LYS A 128 0.06 7.72 -14.37
CA LYS A 128 0.41 8.24 -13.04
C LYS A 128 0.94 7.13 -12.15
N PHE A 129 2.03 7.42 -11.43
CA PHE A 129 2.66 6.47 -10.52
C PHE A 129 1.79 6.18 -9.29
N LEU A 130 1.39 7.22 -8.55
CA LEU A 130 0.68 7.05 -7.27
C LEU A 130 -0.83 7.07 -7.46
N VAL A 131 -1.48 5.95 -7.13
CA VAL A 131 -2.93 5.78 -7.23
C VAL A 131 -3.54 5.78 -5.85
N LEU A 132 -4.31 6.82 -5.54
CA LEU A 132 -4.94 7.05 -4.23
C LEU A 132 -6.46 7.10 -4.38
N PRO A 133 -7.15 5.94 -4.28
CA PRO A 133 -8.61 5.91 -4.35
C PRO A 133 -9.30 6.73 -3.24
N HIS A 134 -8.61 6.88 -2.09
CA HIS A 134 -8.98 7.78 -1.01
C HIS A 134 -8.10 9.03 -1.08
N PRO A 135 -8.59 10.16 -1.56
CA PRO A 135 -7.76 11.37 -1.80
C PRO A 135 -7.19 11.98 -0.52
N GLU A 136 -7.80 11.70 0.63
CA GLU A 136 -7.35 12.12 1.96
C GLU A 136 -5.93 11.62 2.27
N VAL A 137 -5.54 10.46 1.73
CA VAL A 137 -4.20 9.87 1.91
C VAL A 137 -3.10 10.84 1.51
N LEU A 138 -3.30 11.62 0.44
CA LEU A 138 -2.31 12.60 0.01
C LEU A 138 -2.15 13.73 1.05
N THR A 139 -3.26 14.16 1.63
CA THR A 139 -3.24 15.19 2.70
C THR A 139 -2.51 14.67 3.94
N TYR A 140 -2.78 13.44 4.33
CA TYR A 140 -2.10 12.80 5.46
C TYR A 140 -0.60 12.62 5.20
N LEU A 141 -0.22 12.19 4.00
CA LEU A 141 1.18 12.03 3.61
C LEU A 141 1.94 13.37 3.67
N ARG A 142 1.33 14.44 3.17
CA ARG A 142 1.89 15.79 3.27
C ARG A 142 2.05 16.23 4.73
N GLY A 143 1.05 15.99 5.57
CA GLY A 143 1.11 16.26 7.01
C GLY A 143 2.21 15.48 7.71
N LYS A 144 2.37 14.18 7.38
CA LYS A 144 3.45 13.32 7.89
C LYS A 144 4.83 13.87 7.55
N THR A 145 5.06 14.26 6.29
CA THR A 145 6.37 14.74 5.83
C THR A 145 6.68 16.18 6.26
N ALA A 146 5.66 16.99 6.53
CA ALA A 146 5.83 18.35 7.01
C ALA A 146 6.30 18.41 8.47
N ASP A 147 5.83 17.49 9.33
CA ASP A 147 6.18 17.43 10.75
C ASP A 147 6.04 15.98 11.26
N TYR A 148 7.15 15.26 11.25
CA TYR A 148 7.18 13.83 11.60
C TYR A 148 6.87 13.58 13.08
N ASP A 149 7.35 14.43 13.99
CA ASP A 149 7.14 14.24 15.43
C ASP A 149 5.68 14.49 15.80
N ARG A 150 5.07 15.51 15.23
CA ARG A 150 3.63 15.77 15.36
C ARG A 150 2.80 14.61 14.81
N TRP A 151 3.18 14.08 13.65
CA TRP A 151 2.53 12.92 13.04
C TRP A 151 2.60 11.70 13.96
N LEU A 152 3.80 11.36 14.45
CA LEU A 152 4.00 10.23 15.35
C LEU A 152 3.21 10.40 16.64
N GLY A 153 3.16 11.61 17.23
CA GLY A 153 2.32 11.89 18.38
C GLY A 153 0.82 11.67 18.13
N GLY A 154 0.33 11.96 16.91
CA GLY A 154 -1.03 11.64 16.48
C GLY A 154 -1.27 10.14 16.38
N MET A 155 -0.33 9.39 15.75
CA MET A 155 -0.41 7.94 15.61
C MET A 155 -0.35 7.21 16.95
N GLN A 156 0.45 7.70 17.91
CA GLN A 156 0.47 7.16 19.29
C GLN A 156 -0.91 7.28 19.96
N LYS A 157 -1.58 8.42 19.83
CA LYS A 157 -2.94 8.60 20.36
C LYS A 157 -3.94 7.65 19.69
N LEU A 158 -3.83 7.47 18.37
CA LEU A 158 -4.67 6.53 17.63
C LEU A 158 -4.44 5.09 18.09
N PHE A 159 -3.18 4.69 18.30
CA PHE A 159 -2.82 3.38 18.83
C PHE A 159 -3.46 3.13 20.21
N LEU A 160 -3.33 4.07 21.14
CA LEU A 160 -3.94 3.95 22.48
C LEU A 160 -5.47 3.82 22.39
N LYS A 161 -6.11 4.58 21.51
CA LYS A 161 -7.55 4.49 21.28
C LYS A 161 -7.96 3.12 20.74
N SER A 162 -7.21 2.55 19.81
CA SER A 162 -7.50 1.22 19.25
C SER A 162 -7.38 0.09 20.28
N GLN A 163 -6.54 0.26 21.32
CA GLN A 163 -6.44 -0.70 22.43
C GLN A 163 -7.60 -0.62 23.41
N SER A 164 -8.29 0.51 23.47
CA SER A 164 -9.37 0.76 24.42
C SER A 164 -10.76 0.34 23.91
N THR A 165 -10.88 -0.03 22.65
CA THR A 165 -12.15 -0.48 22.04
C THR A 165 -12.21 -2.01 22.15
N PRO A 166 -13.12 -2.58 22.97
CA PRO A 166 -13.33 -4.03 23.00
C PRO A 166 -13.82 -4.49 21.62
N GLY A 167 -13.20 -5.53 21.07
CA GLY A 167 -13.61 -6.17 19.82
C GLY A 167 -14.84 -7.03 19.95
#